data_dd44144c8e3c6b94435a423411d32f5a
#
_entry.id   dd44144c8e3c6b94435a423411d32f5a
#
_cell.length_a   1.000
_cell.length_b   1.000
_cell.length_c   1.000
_cell.angle_alpha   90.00
_cell.angle_beta   90.00
_cell.angle_gamma   90.00
#
_symmetry.space_group_name_H-M   'P 1'
#
loop_
_entity.id
_entity.type
_entity.pdbx_description
1 polymer ?
#
loop_
_entity_poly.entity_id
_entity_poly.type
_entity_poly.pdbx_seq_one_letter_code
_entity_poly.pdbx_strand_id
1 'polypeptide(L)'
;MTYTKRNLPHLYFEFGIYFITFRLFDSLPRNVLLKINNFKEDNKSKMLFKKYVDMLDSVNWGSNYLANDEIAAKVKYCIHYPDGEEYNLICYSIMSNHVHIVFELLENNKGLSKIMQSIKGISARESNKLLNRKAKFWQDESYDRLVRNENEFYRILKYVLMNPVKAGLVENWKDWKNNYCNPKHMDFMHSVCSSL
;
A
#
# COMPACT_ATOMS: atom_id res chain seq x y z
N MET A 1 -16.12 11.29 12.54
CA MET A 1 -15.99 11.19 11.07
C MET A 1 -15.40 12.51 10.58
N THR A 2 -14.19 12.51 10.03
CA THR A 2 -13.54 13.71 9.54
C THR A 2 -13.32 13.58 8.04
N TYR A 3 -13.81 14.54 7.26
CA TYR A 3 -13.61 14.62 5.82
C TYR A 3 -12.53 15.65 5.52
N THR A 4 -11.46 15.25 4.86
CA THR A 4 -10.45 16.18 4.34
C THR A 4 -10.34 16.01 2.83
N LYS A 5 -10.53 17.10 2.10
CA LYS A 5 -10.37 17.13 0.65
C LYS A 5 -8.99 17.71 0.32
N ARG A 6 -8.02 16.81 0.08
CA ARG A 6 -6.83 17.15 -0.74
C ARG A 6 -7.16 16.76 -2.18
N ASN A 7 -6.27 16.09 -2.90
CA ASN A 7 -6.58 15.63 -4.26
C ASN A 7 -7.41 14.32 -4.30
N LEU A 8 -7.52 13.55 -3.20
CA LEU A 8 -8.37 12.37 -3.07
C LEU A 8 -9.34 12.57 -1.90
N PRO A 9 -10.61 12.09 -1.99
CA PRO A 9 -11.53 12.12 -0.87
C PRO A 9 -11.08 11.09 0.17
N HIS A 10 -10.79 11.56 1.38
CA HIS A 10 -10.43 10.72 2.51
C HIS A 10 -11.58 10.67 3.50
N LEU A 11 -12.16 9.47 3.70
CA LEU A 11 -13.15 9.20 4.73
C LEU A 11 -12.43 8.53 5.89
N TYR A 12 -12.21 9.26 6.98
CA TYR A 12 -11.59 8.73 8.18
C TYR A 12 -12.65 8.32 9.19
N PHE A 13 -12.64 7.05 9.55
CA PHE A 13 -13.32 6.51 10.73
C PHE A 13 -12.26 6.20 11.78
N GLU A 14 -12.62 6.32 13.04
CA GLU A 14 -11.71 6.03 14.16
C GLU A 14 -11.36 4.54 14.25
N PHE A 15 -12.20 3.69 13.67
CA PHE A 15 -12.06 2.24 13.64
C PHE A 15 -12.23 1.72 12.22
N GLY A 16 -11.77 0.49 12.00
CA GLY A 16 -12.03 -0.28 10.80
C GLY A 16 -10.76 -0.72 10.08
N ILE A 17 -10.97 -1.58 9.09
CA ILE A 17 -9.89 -2.13 8.27
C ILE A 17 -9.64 -1.16 7.10
N TYR A 18 -8.39 -0.77 6.94
CA TYR A 18 -7.94 0.10 5.86
C TYR A 18 -7.03 -0.64 4.90
N PHE A 19 -7.30 -0.46 3.62
CA PHE A 19 -6.38 -0.77 2.54
C PHE A 19 -5.73 0.51 2.04
N ILE A 20 -4.39 0.54 2.03
CA ILE A 20 -3.63 1.72 1.65
C ILE A 20 -2.59 1.35 0.61
N THR A 21 -2.45 2.20 -0.41
CA THR A 21 -1.35 2.16 -1.36
C THR A 21 -0.57 3.46 -1.31
N PHE A 22 0.74 3.37 -1.09
CA PHE A 22 1.65 4.51 -1.17
C PHE A 22 2.85 4.15 -2.05
N ARG A 23 3.38 5.13 -2.74
CA ARG A 23 4.33 4.93 -3.83
C ARG A 23 5.51 5.89 -3.77
N LEU A 24 6.60 5.52 -4.44
CA LEU A 24 7.72 6.43 -4.65
C LEU A 24 7.28 7.69 -5.42
N PHE A 25 7.97 8.80 -5.16
CA PHE A 25 7.60 10.11 -5.69
C PHE A 25 7.52 10.13 -7.23
N ASP A 26 8.43 9.45 -7.90
CA ASP A 26 8.59 9.42 -9.36
C ASP A 26 8.03 8.15 -10.03
N SER A 27 7.31 7.31 -9.30
CA SER A 27 6.82 6.01 -9.79
C SER A 27 5.73 6.07 -10.86
N LEU A 28 5.18 7.26 -11.14
CA LEU A 28 4.23 7.49 -12.23
C LEU A 28 4.59 8.75 -13.02
N PRO A 29 4.55 8.70 -14.35
CA PRO A 29 4.77 9.85 -15.21
C PRO A 29 3.72 10.95 -14.99
N ARG A 30 4.11 12.21 -15.20
CA ARG A 30 3.25 13.37 -15.00
C ARG A 30 1.98 13.34 -15.88
N ASN A 31 2.09 12.86 -17.12
CA ASN A 31 0.95 12.71 -18.01
C ASN A 31 -0.08 11.67 -17.53
N VAL A 32 0.37 10.61 -16.85
CA VAL A 32 -0.48 9.61 -16.21
C VAL A 32 -1.21 10.22 -15.01
N LEU A 33 -0.49 10.99 -14.19
CA LEU A 33 -1.08 11.71 -13.05
C LEU A 33 -2.14 12.72 -13.49
N LEU A 34 -1.91 13.44 -14.59
CA LEU A 34 -2.90 14.37 -15.16
C LEU A 34 -4.15 13.62 -15.64
N LYS A 35 -3.99 12.47 -16.31
CA LYS A 35 -5.15 11.63 -16.71
C LYS A 35 -5.94 11.15 -15.50
N ILE A 36 -5.28 10.69 -14.43
CA ILE A 36 -5.92 10.28 -13.20
C ILE A 36 -6.69 11.44 -12.56
N ASN A 37 -6.12 12.64 -12.55
CA ASN A 37 -6.77 13.83 -12.01
C ASN A 37 -8.03 14.24 -12.81
N ASN A 38 -7.99 14.18 -14.13
CA ASN A 38 -9.13 14.50 -14.99
C ASN A 38 -10.29 13.50 -14.86
N PHE A 39 -10.02 12.25 -14.50
CA PHE A 39 -11.07 11.25 -14.25
C PHE A 39 -11.79 11.41 -12.90
N LYS A 40 -11.34 12.32 -12.02
CA LYS A 40 -11.94 12.54 -10.68
C LYS A 40 -13.32 13.19 -10.75
N GLU A 41 -13.68 13.86 -11.83
CA GLU A 41 -14.95 14.55 -11.99
C GLU A 41 -16.14 13.60 -12.23
N ASP A 42 -15.88 12.39 -12.69
CA ASP A 42 -16.91 11.38 -12.98
C ASP A 42 -16.93 10.29 -11.91
N ASN A 43 -17.72 10.28 -10.91
CA ASN A 43 -18.09 9.28 -9.87
C ASN A 43 -17.69 7.78 -10.07
N LYS A 44 -16.66 7.48 -10.86
CA LYS A 44 -16.16 6.15 -11.22
C LYS A 44 -14.95 5.70 -10.39
N SER A 45 -14.98 5.95 -9.08
CA SER A 45 -13.83 5.72 -8.17
C SER A 45 -13.22 4.30 -8.21
N LYS A 46 -14.03 3.26 -8.45
CA LYS A 46 -13.55 1.87 -8.55
C LYS A 46 -12.72 1.59 -9.81
N MET A 47 -13.17 2.13 -10.96
CA MET A 47 -12.49 1.92 -12.24
C MET A 47 -11.20 2.72 -12.31
N LEU A 48 -11.20 3.89 -11.68
CA LEU A 48 -10.04 4.76 -11.54
C LEU A 48 -8.95 4.10 -10.70
N PHE A 49 -9.34 3.54 -9.55
CA PHE A 49 -8.43 2.83 -8.67
C PHE A 49 -7.77 1.66 -9.39
N LYS A 50 -8.56 0.82 -10.06
CA LYS A 50 -8.03 -0.31 -10.81
C LYS A 50 -6.99 0.14 -11.85
N LYS A 51 -7.32 1.16 -12.66
CA LYS A 51 -6.37 1.73 -13.64
C LYS A 51 -5.11 2.32 -13.00
N TYR A 52 -5.26 3.01 -11.86
CA TYR A 52 -4.14 3.58 -11.11
C TYR A 52 -3.17 2.49 -10.63
N VAL A 53 -3.72 1.42 -10.10
CA VAL A 53 -2.94 0.30 -9.59
C VAL A 53 -2.34 -0.52 -10.72
N ASP A 54 -3.11 -0.85 -11.76
CA ASP A 54 -2.61 -1.56 -12.95
C ASP A 54 -1.42 -0.80 -13.59
N MET A 55 -1.41 0.55 -13.51
CA MET A 55 -0.28 1.38 -13.96
C MET A 55 0.92 1.33 -13.01
N LEU A 56 0.69 1.21 -11.70
CA LEU A 56 1.78 1.01 -10.72
C LEU A 56 2.42 -0.37 -10.87
N ASP A 57 1.58 -1.38 -11.10
CA ASP A 57 1.99 -2.78 -11.27
C ASP A 57 2.73 -2.99 -12.61
N SER A 58 2.47 -2.15 -13.62
CA SER A 58 3.24 -2.14 -14.87
C SER A 58 4.62 -1.51 -14.64
N VAL A 59 5.53 -2.26 -14.08
CA VAL A 59 6.86 -2.01 -13.49
C VAL A 59 7.84 -1.07 -14.26
N ASN A 60 7.43 -0.40 -15.32
CA ASN A 60 8.33 0.24 -16.28
C ASN A 60 8.57 1.74 -16.05
N TRP A 61 8.15 2.34 -14.93
CA TRP A 61 8.25 3.77 -14.73
C TRP A 61 8.87 4.16 -13.39
N GLY A 62 9.81 5.12 -13.43
CA GLY A 62 10.42 5.75 -12.27
C GLY A 62 11.45 4.89 -11.55
N SER A 63 11.76 5.30 -10.32
CA SER A 63 12.72 4.62 -9.48
C SER A 63 12.15 3.31 -8.91
N ASN A 64 13.01 2.32 -8.74
CA ASN A 64 12.71 1.01 -8.18
C ASN A 64 13.44 0.75 -6.86
N TYR A 65 13.61 1.80 -6.04
CA TYR A 65 14.42 1.74 -4.81
C TYR A 65 14.00 0.64 -3.85
N LEU A 66 12.72 0.26 -3.83
CA LEU A 66 12.21 -0.78 -2.94
C LEU A 66 12.62 -2.20 -3.36
N ALA A 67 13.20 -2.37 -4.55
CA ALA A 67 13.84 -3.62 -4.97
C ALA A 67 15.15 -3.88 -4.21
N ASN A 68 15.75 -2.85 -3.61
CA ASN A 68 16.91 -2.99 -2.73
C ASN A 68 16.45 -3.55 -1.37
N ASP A 69 17.08 -4.65 -0.93
CA ASP A 69 16.69 -5.38 0.27
C ASP A 69 16.85 -4.57 1.56
N GLU A 70 17.88 -3.76 1.66
CA GLU A 70 18.11 -2.92 2.83
C GLU A 70 17.03 -1.83 2.94
N ILE A 71 16.64 -1.25 1.82
CA ILE A 71 15.56 -0.25 1.76
C ILE A 71 14.22 -0.90 2.09
N ALA A 72 13.92 -2.06 1.48
CA ALA A 72 12.70 -2.82 1.80
C ALA A 72 12.65 -3.21 3.28
N ALA A 73 13.78 -3.58 3.89
CA ALA A 73 13.87 -3.89 5.32
C ALA A 73 13.54 -2.67 6.20
N LYS A 74 13.98 -1.45 5.83
CA LYS A 74 13.60 -0.23 6.55
C LYS A 74 12.11 0.04 6.46
N VAL A 75 11.50 -0.17 5.30
CA VAL A 75 10.05 -0.02 5.12
C VAL A 75 9.30 -1.06 5.96
N LYS A 76 9.70 -2.34 5.93
CA LYS A 76 9.13 -3.40 6.77
C LYS A 76 9.17 -3.04 8.25
N TYR A 77 10.33 -2.61 8.73
CA TYR A 77 10.50 -2.17 10.12
C TYR A 77 9.49 -1.07 10.49
N CYS A 78 9.35 -0.04 9.65
CA CYS A 78 8.41 1.05 9.90
C CYS A 78 6.94 0.61 9.88
N ILE A 79 6.61 -0.44 9.10
CA ILE A 79 5.26 -1.03 9.07
C ILE A 79 5.01 -1.86 10.33
N HIS A 80 5.97 -2.66 10.79
CA HIS A 80 5.79 -3.52 11.96
C HIS A 80 5.90 -2.77 13.29
N TYR A 81 6.60 -1.64 13.34
CA TYR A 81 6.83 -0.92 14.58
C TYR A 81 5.55 -0.50 15.32
N PRO A 82 4.49 0.02 14.64
CA PRO A 82 3.24 0.37 15.30
C PRO A 82 2.20 -0.77 15.38
N ASP A 83 2.56 -1.98 14.93
CA ASP A 83 1.68 -3.16 14.99
C ASP A 83 1.43 -3.59 16.45
N GLY A 84 0.17 -3.79 16.80
CA GLY A 84 -0.27 -4.09 18.17
C GLY A 84 -0.46 -2.85 19.06
N GLU A 85 -0.01 -1.66 18.65
CA GLU A 85 -0.16 -0.40 19.39
C GLU A 85 -1.13 0.57 18.71
N GLU A 86 -0.94 0.80 17.41
CA GLU A 86 -1.78 1.72 16.61
C GLU A 86 -2.77 0.98 15.72
N TYR A 87 -2.40 -0.21 15.30
CA TYR A 87 -3.21 -1.08 14.45
C TYR A 87 -2.82 -2.55 14.59
N ASN A 88 -3.68 -3.43 14.13
CA ASN A 88 -3.38 -4.84 13.89
C ASN A 88 -3.01 -5.02 12.41
N LEU A 89 -1.76 -5.36 12.13
CA LEU A 89 -1.29 -5.60 10.78
C LEU A 89 -1.89 -6.89 10.21
N ILE A 90 -2.53 -6.78 9.05
CA ILE A 90 -3.17 -7.91 8.36
C ILE A 90 -2.26 -8.45 7.26
N CYS A 91 -1.89 -7.62 6.30
CA CYS A 91 -0.97 -8.02 5.24
C CYS A 91 -0.30 -6.81 4.59
N TYR A 92 0.79 -7.05 3.88
CA TYR A 92 1.35 -6.11 2.93
C TYR A 92 2.07 -6.82 1.79
N SER A 93 2.28 -6.07 0.72
CA SER A 93 3.21 -6.38 -0.37
C SER A 93 4.03 -5.14 -0.69
N ILE A 94 5.36 -5.25 -0.58
CA ILE A 94 6.29 -4.19 -0.99
C ILE A 94 6.79 -4.57 -2.37
N MET A 95 6.34 -3.79 -3.36
CA MET A 95 6.76 -3.87 -4.76
C MET A 95 7.98 -2.98 -4.98
N SER A 96 8.56 -2.99 -6.18
CA SER A 96 9.78 -2.23 -6.49
C SER A 96 9.64 -0.70 -6.35
N ASN A 97 8.44 -0.16 -6.50
CA ASN A 97 8.16 1.28 -6.53
C ASN A 97 6.94 1.74 -5.72
N HIS A 98 6.23 0.80 -5.08
CA HIS A 98 5.06 1.09 -4.23
C HIS A 98 4.84 0.01 -3.18
N VAL A 99 3.96 0.30 -2.24
CA VAL A 99 3.58 -0.59 -1.14
C VAL A 99 2.07 -0.66 -1.04
N HIS A 100 1.55 -1.87 -0.94
CA HIS A 100 0.19 -2.14 -0.52
C HIS A 100 0.21 -2.64 0.92
N ILE A 101 -0.65 -2.08 1.78
CA ILE A 101 -0.77 -2.48 3.18
C ILE A 101 -2.23 -2.55 3.58
N VAL A 102 -2.58 -3.55 4.39
CA VAL A 102 -3.89 -3.70 5.02
C VAL A 102 -3.69 -3.85 6.51
N PHE A 103 -4.41 -3.05 7.28
CA PHE A 103 -4.44 -3.14 8.74
C PHE A 103 -5.78 -2.69 9.31
N GLU A 104 -6.07 -3.11 10.52
CA GLU A 104 -7.22 -2.70 11.32
C GLU A 104 -6.77 -1.69 12.38
N LEU A 105 -7.38 -0.50 12.41
CA LEU A 105 -7.08 0.51 13.42
C LEU A 105 -7.53 0.06 14.80
N LEU A 106 -6.68 0.22 15.82
CA LEU A 106 -7.02 0.00 17.22
C LEU A 106 -7.72 1.22 17.83
N GLU A 107 -8.40 1.05 18.97
CA GLU A 107 -9.23 2.11 19.59
C GLU A 107 -8.44 3.38 19.94
N ASN A 108 -7.24 3.22 20.48
CA ASN A 108 -6.43 4.34 20.96
C ASN A 108 -5.37 4.82 19.96
N ASN A 109 -5.63 4.61 18.66
CA ASN A 109 -4.70 5.01 17.61
C ASN A 109 -4.61 6.55 17.47
N LYS A 110 -3.47 7.03 17.00
CA LYS A 110 -3.23 8.47 16.76
C LYS A 110 -3.85 9.03 15.47
N GLY A 111 -4.63 8.22 14.76
CA GLY A 111 -5.28 8.56 13.49
C GLY A 111 -4.45 8.17 12.27
N LEU A 112 -5.15 7.68 11.25
CA LEU A 112 -4.59 7.14 10.01
C LEU A 112 -3.54 8.07 9.38
N SER A 113 -3.82 9.37 9.31
CA SER A 113 -2.89 10.35 8.73
C SER A 113 -1.55 10.41 9.46
N LYS A 114 -1.56 10.39 10.79
CA LYS A 114 -0.34 10.44 11.60
C LYS A 114 0.44 9.14 11.53
N ILE A 115 -0.27 8.00 11.48
CA ILE A 115 0.32 6.67 11.29
C ILE A 115 1.08 6.65 9.96
N MET A 116 0.42 7.01 8.86
CA MET A 116 1.03 7.04 7.53
C MET A 116 2.15 8.07 7.41
N GLN A 117 2.01 9.23 8.04
CA GLN A 117 3.09 10.23 8.11
C GLN A 117 4.33 9.68 8.80
N SER A 118 4.16 8.94 9.91
CA SER A 118 5.26 8.32 10.63
C SER A 118 5.95 7.24 9.79
N ILE A 119 5.19 6.30 9.22
CA ILE A 119 5.71 5.22 8.37
C ILE A 119 6.50 5.81 7.19
N LYS A 120 5.90 6.75 6.45
CA LYS A 120 6.52 7.36 5.27
C LYS A 120 7.71 8.25 5.64
N GLY A 121 7.60 9.05 6.71
CA GLY A 121 8.65 9.98 7.12
C GLY A 121 9.92 9.27 7.59
N ILE A 122 9.76 8.27 8.45
CA ILE A 122 10.90 7.51 8.99
C ILE A 122 11.54 6.67 7.88
N SER A 123 10.76 5.91 7.13
CA SER A 123 11.29 5.07 6.04
C SER A 123 11.96 5.90 4.95
N ALA A 124 11.41 7.08 4.58
CA ALA A 124 12.06 7.99 3.63
C ALA A 124 13.42 8.49 4.12
N ARG A 125 13.50 8.89 5.39
CA ARG A 125 14.76 9.37 5.99
C ARG A 125 15.82 8.28 5.96
N GLU A 126 15.49 7.07 6.42
CA GLU A 126 16.44 5.96 6.49
C GLU A 126 16.83 5.48 5.07
N SER A 127 15.88 5.39 4.14
CA SER A 127 16.17 5.04 2.75
C SER A 127 17.05 6.07 2.06
N ASN A 128 16.81 7.37 2.25
CA ASN A 128 17.64 8.42 1.68
C ASN A 128 19.07 8.42 2.23
N LYS A 129 19.28 8.00 3.50
CA LYS A 129 20.64 7.78 4.04
C LYS A 129 21.36 6.67 3.29
N LEU A 130 20.70 5.51 3.07
CA LEU A 130 21.27 4.39 2.31
C LEU A 130 21.60 4.78 0.86
N LEU A 131 20.76 5.61 0.26
CA LEU A 131 20.96 6.11 -1.10
C LEU A 131 21.92 7.30 -1.20
N ASN A 132 22.47 7.76 -0.08
CA ASN A 132 23.33 8.95 0.03
C ASN A 132 22.74 10.18 -0.70
N ARG A 133 21.43 10.43 -0.49
CA ARG A 133 20.71 11.52 -1.16
C ARG A 133 19.81 12.30 -0.22
N LYS A 134 19.50 13.56 -0.59
CA LYS A 134 18.49 14.41 0.07
C LYS A 134 17.42 14.77 -0.97
N ALA A 135 16.43 13.92 -1.11
CA ALA A 135 15.36 14.11 -2.09
C ALA A 135 14.03 13.54 -1.55
N LYS A 136 12.93 13.93 -2.19
CA LYS A 136 11.62 13.36 -1.90
C LYS A 136 11.65 11.87 -2.23
N PHE A 137 11.22 11.03 -1.27
CA PHE A 137 11.20 9.57 -1.42
C PHE A 137 9.81 9.08 -1.79
N TRP A 138 8.81 9.43 -0.97
CA TRP A 138 7.42 9.05 -1.19
C TRP A 138 6.62 10.17 -1.85
N GLN A 139 5.64 9.81 -2.66
CA GLN A 139 4.58 10.73 -3.06
C GLN A 139 3.79 11.17 -1.83
N ASP A 140 3.36 12.44 -1.76
CA ASP A 140 2.67 12.97 -0.58
C ASP A 140 1.38 12.23 -0.30
N GLU A 141 0.55 12.05 -1.31
CA GLU A 141 -0.73 11.37 -1.19
C GLU A 141 -0.56 9.86 -1.26
N SER A 142 -1.32 9.18 -0.42
CA SER A 142 -1.56 7.75 -0.48
C SER A 142 -3.01 7.53 -0.93
N TYR A 143 -3.28 6.43 -1.59
CA TYR A 143 -4.64 5.96 -1.76
C TYR A 143 -5.04 5.20 -0.50
N ASP A 144 -6.13 5.57 0.12
CA ASP A 144 -6.69 4.89 1.29
C ASP A 144 -8.15 4.54 1.04
N ARG A 145 -8.54 3.37 1.51
CA ARG A 145 -9.89 2.83 1.38
C ARG A 145 -10.28 2.07 2.62
N LEU A 146 -11.42 2.46 3.21
CA LEU A 146 -12.08 1.67 4.23
C LEU A 146 -12.69 0.41 3.61
N VAL A 147 -12.39 -0.75 4.18
CA VAL A 147 -12.98 -2.04 3.81
C VAL A 147 -14.38 -2.12 4.40
N ARG A 148 -15.38 -2.37 3.56
CA ARG A 148 -16.80 -2.22 3.93
C ARG A 148 -17.48 -3.50 4.38
N ASN A 149 -16.97 -4.64 3.92
CA ASN A 149 -17.54 -5.96 4.22
C ASN A 149 -16.51 -7.07 3.98
N GLU A 150 -16.85 -8.26 4.44
CA GLU A 150 -16.00 -9.43 4.37
C GLU A 150 -15.61 -9.83 2.92
N ASN A 151 -16.55 -9.78 1.99
CA ASN A 151 -16.26 -10.08 0.58
C ASN A 151 -15.25 -9.09 -0.03
N GLU A 152 -15.31 -7.83 0.37
CA GLU A 152 -14.33 -6.82 -0.04
C GLU A 152 -12.99 -7.07 0.62
N PHE A 153 -12.98 -7.43 1.91
CA PHE A 153 -11.78 -7.78 2.67
C PHE A 153 -10.99 -8.89 1.97
N TYR A 154 -11.63 -10.00 1.68
CA TYR A 154 -10.97 -11.14 1.05
C TYR A 154 -10.47 -10.84 -0.36
N ARG A 155 -11.20 -10.03 -1.14
CA ARG A 155 -10.73 -9.58 -2.46
C ARG A 155 -9.50 -8.71 -2.36
N ILE A 156 -9.43 -7.83 -1.36
CA ILE A 156 -8.28 -6.96 -1.13
C ILE A 156 -7.08 -7.78 -0.64
N LEU A 157 -7.28 -8.71 0.30
CA LEU A 157 -6.24 -9.60 0.79
C LEU A 157 -5.59 -10.38 -0.35
N LYS A 158 -6.42 -11.06 -1.17
CA LYS A 158 -5.96 -11.76 -2.37
C LYS A 158 -5.22 -10.83 -3.32
N TYR A 159 -5.78 -9.65 -3.59
CA TYR A 159 -5.19 -8.67 -4.47
C TYR A 159 -3.78 -8.27 -4.01
N VAL A 160 -3.61 -7.92 -2.73
CA VAL A 160 -2.32 -7.47 -2.17
C VAL A 160 -1.28 -8.58 -2.26
N LEU A 161 -1.60 -9.78 -1.81
CA LEU A 161 -0.64 -10.87 -1.74
C LEU A 161 -0.29 -11.45 -3.12
N MET A 162 -1.23 -11.46 -4.07
CA MET A 162 -1.02 -11.94 -5.44
C MET A 162 -0.38 -10.90 -6.37
N ASN A 163 -0.12 -9.68 -5.88
CA ASN A 163 0.45 -8.62 -6.71
C ASN A 163 1.80 -9.01 -7.34
N PRO A 164 2.79 -9.56 -6.59
CA PRO A 164 4.05 -9.98 -7.18
C PRO A 164 3.91 -11.13 -8.19
N VAL A 165 2.92 -12.02 -8.02
CA VAL A 165 2.63 -13.08 -9.01
C VAL A 165 2.08 -12.47 -10.29
N LYS A 166 1.13 -11.53 -10.20
CA LYS A 166 0.60 -10.81 -11.37
C LYS A 166 1.66 -10.01 -12.11
N ALA A 167 2.63 -9.48 -11.37
CA ALA A 167 3.77 -8.77 -11.95
C ALA A 167 4.83 -9.71 -12.56
N GLY A 168 4.66 -11.03 -12.48
CA GLY A 168 5.60 -12.03 -13.00
C GLY A 168 6.92 -12.10 -12.22
N LEU A 169 6.94 -11.61 -10.97
CA LEU A 169 8.16 -11.59 -10.15
C LEU A 169 8.40 -12.93 -9.44
N VAL A 170 7.33 -13.67 -9.15
CA VAL A 170 7.35 -15.00 -8.53
C VAL A 170 6.17 -15.83 -9.06
N GLU A 171 6.25 -17.14 -8.97
CA GLU A 171 5.15 -18.05 -9.33
C GLU A 171 4.14 -18.19 -8.18
N ASN A 172 4.64 -18.18 -6.94
CA ASN A 172 3.83 -18.29 -5.74
C ASN A 172 4.01 -17.04 -4.87
N TRP A 173 2.91 -16.46 -4.38
CA TRP A 173 2.92 -15.27 -3.55
C TRP A 173 3.74 -15.40 -2.25
N LYS A 174 3.91 -16.63 -1.74
CA LYS A 174 4.73 -16.94 -0.55
C LYS A 174 6.23 -16.78 -0.81
N ASP A 175 6.65 -16.96 -2.07
CA ASP A 175 8.05 -16.85 -2.46
C ASP A 175 8.52 -15.39 -2.56
N TRP A 176 7.55 -14.44 -2.54
CA TRP A 176 7.90 -13.03 -2.51
C TRP A 176 8.34 -12.60 -1.12
N LYS A 177 9.64 -12.45 -0.93
CA LYS A 177 10.28 -12.10 0.36
C LYS A 177 9.77 -10.79 0.99
N ASN A 178 9.10 -9.95 0.21
CA ASN A 178 8.56 -8.67 0.62
C ASN A 178 7.03 -8.69 0.79
N ASN A 179 6.43 -9.89 0.83
CA ASN A 179 5.07 -10.12 1.30
C ASN A 179 5.05 -10.42 2.81
N TYR A 180 3.93 -10.07 3.41
CA TYR A 180 3.55 -10.50 4.75
C TYR A 180 2.06 -10.77 4.79
N CYS A 181 1.67 -11.84 5.44
CA CYS A 181 0.29 -12.16 5.79
C CYS A 181 0.25 -12.59 7.25
N ASN A 182 -0.62 -11.96 8.05
CA ASN A 182 -0.83 -12.38 9.42
C ASN A 182 -1.35 -13.82 9.45
N PRO A 183 -0.78 -14.71 10.29
CA PRO A 183 -1.16 -16.13 10.37
C PRO A 183 -2.67 -16.36 10.48
N LYS A 184 -3.41 -15.49 11.15
CA LYS A 184 -4.88 -15.57 11.30
C LYS A 184 -5.66 -15.58 9.97
N HIS A 185 -5.04 -15.11 8.88
CA HIS A 185 -5.66 -15.01 7.55
C HIS A 185 -5.07 -15.96 6.51
N MET A 186 -4.12 -16.82 6.92
CA MET A 186 -3.42 -17.73 6.01
C MET A 186 -4.35 -18.81 5.44
N ASP A 187 -5.28 -19.36 6.23
CA ASP A 187 -6.16 -20.46 5.80
C ASP A 187 -7.04 -20.04 4.61
N PHE A 188 -7.52 -18.81 4.64
CA PHE A 188 -8.26 -18.25 3.50
C PHE A 188 -7.40 -18.20 2.23
N MET A 189 -6.14 -17.75 2.33
CA MET A 189 -5.24 -17.68 1.18
C MET A 189 -4.91 -19.06 0.63
N HIS A 190 -4.81 -20.08 1.48
CA HIS A 190 -4.64 -21.46 1.05
C HIS A 190 -5.84 -21.97 0.24
N SER A 191 -7.07 -21.75 0.72
CA SER A 191 -8.29 -22.19 0.02
C SER A 191 -8.45 -21.56 -1.36
N VAL A 192 -8.06 -20.28 -1.51
CA VAL A 192 -8.19 -19.53 -2.76
C VAL A 192 -7.12 -19.91 -3.78
N CYS A 193 -5.90 -20.24 -3.33
CA CYS A 193 -4.81 -20.62 -4.24
C CYS A 193 -4.89 -22.10 -4.69
N SER A 194 -5.61 -22.95 -3.95
CA SER A 194 -5.83 -24.36 -4.32
C SER A 194 -6.94 -24.53 -5.40
N SER A 195 -7.65 -23.45 -5.74
CA SER A 195 -8.74 -23.43 -6.72
C SER A 195 -8.32 -22.87 -8.10
N LEU A 196 -7.04 -22.65 -8.31
CA LEU A 196 -6.41 -22.20 -9.57
C LEU A 196 -5.52 -23.31 -10.15
#